data_d59dcb3eb2164fd45efaa83571b342a1
#
_entry.id   d59dcb3eb2164fd45efaa83571b342a1
#
_cell.length_a   1.000
_cell.length_b   1.000
_cell.length_c   1.000
_cell.angle_alpha   90.00
_cell.angle_beta   90.00
_cell.angle_gamma   90.00
#
_symmetry.space_group_name_H-M   'P 1'
#
loop_
_entity.id
_entity.type
_entity.pdbx_description
1 polymer ?
#
loop_
_entity_poly.entity_id
_entity_poly.type
_entity_poly.pdbx_seq_one_letter_code
_entity_poly.pdbx_strand_id
1 'polypeptide(L)'
;EEHADLNLALRGYEPTTAYLGLVEYGPGTDPGSPQLSGLYSPARVPAFASAYQVHQWDWNCNCRGPVITGPDVTLLGVAAQPGELIHVPPSGYDIGGGYEVHVLYAASNRITLKYTGEDNVVYGYTVHIEDICVDPNLLALYEQWNAAGRGRLPALRAGQSFGYAVGSTFGVAIRDTGAFMDPRSHQDWWR
;
A
#
# COMPACT_ATOMS: atom_id res chain seq x y z
N GLU A 1 -4.84 2.70 -19.87
CA GLU A 1 -6.08 2.26 -19.21
C GLU A 1 -5.76 1.88 -17.76
N GLU A 2 -6.50 2.44 -16.81
CA GLU A 2 -6.26 2.16 -15.39
C GLU A 2 -6.73 0.74 -15.03
N HIS A 3 -5.98 0.05 -14.20
CA HIS A 3 -6.23 -1.33 -13.81
C HIS A 3 -6.63 -1.40 -12.33
N ALA A 4 -7.70 -2.14 -12.01
CA ALA A 4 -8.27 -2.21 -10.67
C ALA A 4 -7.35 -2.88 -9.62
N ASP A 5 -6.31 -3.59 -10.04
CA ASP A 5 -5.29 -4.10 -9.14
C ASP A 5 -4.20 -3.07 -8.81
N LEU A 6 -4.04 -2.07 -9.66
CA LEU A 6 -3.00 -1.04 -9.50
C LEU A 6 -3.58 0.20 -8.83
N ASN A 7 -4.77 0.63 -9.26
CA ASN A 7 -5.49 1.79 -8.72
C ASN A 7 -6.64 1.33 -7.82
N LEU A 8 -6.42 1.44 -6.51
CA LEU A 8 -7.40 1.01 -5.51
C LEU A 8 -8.71 1.80 -5.57
N ALA A 9 -8.69 3.03 -6.12
CA ALA A 9 -9.90 3.83 -6.30
C ALA A 9 -10.95 3.19 -7.22
N LEU A 10 -10.51 2.40 -8.19
CA LEU A 10 -11.43 1.68 -9.08
C LEU A 10 -12.24 0.64 -8.30
N ARG A 11 -11.56 -0.11 -7.42
CA ARG A 11 -12.24 -1.04 -6.51
C ARG A 11 -13.14 -0.30 -5.54
N GLY A 12 -12.66 0.80 -4.96
CA GLY A 12 -13.34 1.48 -3.88
C GLY A 12 -13.34 0.67 -2.58
N TYR A 13 -13.77 1.30 -1.50
CA TYR A 13 -13.84 0.68 -0.18
C TYR A 13 -14.94 1.34 0.65
N GLU A 14 -15.47 0.60 1.61
CA GLU A 14 -16.53 1.04 2.51
C GLU A 14 -16.07 0.99 3.96
N PRO A 15 -16.50 1.96 4.81
CA PRO A 15 -16.22 1.91 6.24
C PRO A 15 -16.78 0.61 6.86
N THR A 16 -16.02 0.06 7.80
CA THR A 16 -16.46 -1.09 8.60
C THR A 16 -16.17 -0.86 10.08
N THR A 17 -16.93 -1.52 10.94
CA THR A 17 -16.66 -1.51 12.38
C THR A 17 -15.72 -2.65 12.71
N ALA A 18 -14.57 -2.33 13.29
CA ALA A 18 -13.58 -3.31 13.69
C ALA A 18 -12.79 -2.80 14.91
N TYR A 19 -12.09 -3.70 15.59
CA TYR A 19 -11.13 -3.33 16.61
C TYR A 19 -9.98 -2.50 15.98
N LEU A 20 -9.76 -1.30 16.50
CA LEU A 20 -8.74 -0.36 16.00
C LEU A 20 -7.46 -0.47 16.84
N GLY A 21 -6.84 -1.64 16.80
CA GLY A 21 -5.59 -1.94 17.47
C GLY A 21 -4.87 -3.08 16.76
N LEU A 22 -3.65 -3.38 17.23
CA LEU A 22 -2.89 -4.50 16.72
C LEU A 22 -3.61 -5.82 16.99
N VAL A 23 -3.58 -6.71 16.01
CA VAL A 23 -4.12 -8.08 16.11
C VAL A 23 -3.02 -9.09 15.80
N GLU A 24 -3.15 -10.29 16.36
CA GLU A 24 -2.23 -11.41 16.12
C GLU A 24 -2.95 -12.49 15.31
N TYR A 25 -2.33 -12.90 14.22
CA TYR A 25 -2.85 -13.96 13.35
C TYR A 25 -1.88 -15.15 13.31
N GLY A 26 -2.10 -16.14 14.14
CA GLY A 26 -1.47 -17.45 14.06
C GLY A 26 0.07 -17.48 14.06
N PRO A 27 0.65 -18.67 14.00
CA PRO A 27 2.09 -18.85 13.82
C PRO A 27 2.47 -18.71 12.34
N GLY A 28 3.65 -18.21 12.06
CA GLY A 28 4.22 -18.24 10.71
C GLY A 28 4.09 -16.93 9.99
N THR A 29 4.99 -16.03 10.31
CA THR A 29 5.18 -14.78 9.58
C THR A 29 6.39 -14.92 8.66
N ASP A 30 6.34 -14.23 7.54
CA ASP A 30 7.53 -14.00 6.74
C ASP A 30 8.41 -12.96 7.44
N PRO A 31 9.64 -13.30 7.87
CA PRO A 31 10.53 -12.34 8.50
C PRO A 31 10.95 -11.21 7.54
N GLY A 32 10.82 -11.41 6.23
CA GLY A 32 11.11 -10.43 5.19
C GLY A 32 9.92 -9.55 4.82
N SER A 33 8.75 -9.69 5.45
CA SER A 33 7.57 -8.88 5.13
C SER A 33 7.81 -7.38 5.34
N PRO A 34 7.15 -6.51 4.54
CA PRO A 34 7.25 -5.06 4.71
C PRO A 34 6.83 -4.61 6.11
N GLN A 35 7.62 -3.77 6.75
CA GLN A 35 7.34 -3.25 8.09
C GLN A 35 6.71 -1.87 7.99
N LEU A 36 5.39 -1.78 8.19
CA LEU A 36 4.61 -0.56 8.02
C LEU A 36 4.97 0.54 9.02
N SER A 37 5.61 0.20 10.15
CA SER A 37 6.18 1.20 11.07
C SER A 37 7.18 2.13 10.37
N GLY A 38 7.83 1.64 9.30
CA GLY A 38 8.75 2.41 8.47
C GLY A 38 8.10 3.40 7.50
N LEU A 39 6.75 3.47 7.44
CA LEU A 39 6.05 4.59 6.80
C LEU A 39 6.39 5.92 7.48
N TYR A 40 6.80 5.88 8.74
CA TYR A 40 7.14 7.02 9.58
C TYR A 40 8.65 7.13 9.84
N SER A 41 9.13 8.36 10.10
CA SER A 41 10.50 8.60 10.52
C SER A 41 10.50 9.58 11.70
N PRO A 42 10.90 9.13 12.93
CA PRO A 42 11.29 7.76 13.27
C PRO A 42 10.17 6.73 13.14
N ALA A 43 10.56 5.47 12.92
CA ALA A 43 9.60 4.37 12.79
C ALA A 43 8.74 4.22 14.05
N ARG A 44 7.44 4.01 13.88
CA ARG A 44 6.48 3.86 14.98
C ARG A 44 5.23 3.10 14.56
N VAL A 45 4.49 2.60 15.53
CA VAL A 45 3.10 2.16 15.36
C VAL A 45 2.21 3.36 15.62
N PRO A 46 1.44 3.87 14.64
CA PRO A 46 0.52 4.98 14.84
C PRO A 46 -0.77 4.52 15.54
N ALA A 47 -1.60 5.46 15.97
CA ALA A 47 -2.98 5.12 16.30
C ALA A 47 -3.72 4.68 15.03
N PHE A 48 -4.51 3.63 15.13
CA PHE A 48 -5.43 3.20 14.08
C PHE A 48 -6.73 3.98 14.25
N ALA A 49 -7.14 4.71 13.21
CA ALA A 49 -8.21 5.70 13.30
C ALA A 49 -9.52 5.21 12.67
N SER A 50 -9.45 4.37 11.64
CA SER A 50 -10.60 3.87 10.90
C SER A 50 -10.27 2.58 10.17
N ALA A 51 -11.32 1.80 9.88
CA ALA A 51 -11.20 0.53 9.18
C ALA A 51 -12.16 0.49 7.99
N TYR A 52 -11.73 -0.14 6.91
CA TYR A 52 -12.49 -0.26 5.67
C TYR A 52 -12.36 -1.66 5.07
N GLN A 53 -13.34 -2.02 4.24
CA GLN A 53 -13.34 -3.20 3.41
C GLN A 53 -13.29 -2.77 1.94
N VAL A 54 -12.27 -3.24 1.23
CA VAL A 54 -12.09 -3.02 -0.22
C VAL A 54 -13.04 -3.93 -0.98
N HIS A 55 -13.59 -3.47 -2.10
CA HIS A 55 -14.42 -4.29 -2.96
C HIS A 55 -13.60 -5.33 -3.74
N GLN A 56 -14.17 -6.49 -3.94
CA GLN A 56 -13.73 -7.42 -4.96
C GLN A 56 -13.86 -6.78 -6.35
N TRP A 57 -13.13 -7.30 -7.32
CA TRP A 57 -13.28 -6.89 -8.70
C TRP A 57 -13.73 -8.07 -9.54
N ASP A 58 -14.84 -7.90 -10.23
CA ASP A 58 -15.34 -8.91 -11.16
C ASP A 58 -14.79 -8.62 -12.56
N TRP A 59 -13.85 -9.45 -12.97
CA TRP A 59 -13.19 -9.34 -14.27
C TRP A 59 -14.10 -9.67 -15.46
N ASN A 60 -15.24 -10.34 -15.24
CA ASN A 60 -16.17 -10.66 -16.32
C ASN A 60 -16.94 -9.42 -16.79
N CYS A 61 -17.34 -8.57 -15.84
CA CYS A 61 -18.02 -7.30 -16.17
C CYS A 61 -17.07 -6.10 -16.11
N ASN A 62 -15.82 -6.28 -15.67
CA ASN A 62 -14.88 -5.19 -15.35
C ASN A 62 -15.51 -4.17 -14.40
N CYS A 63 -16.08 -4.64 -13.31
CA CYS A 63 -16.86 -3.85 -12.36
C CYS A 63 -16.62 -4.26 -10.90
N ARG A 64 -17.08 -3.41 -9.96
CA ARG A 64 -17.01 -3.69 -8.52
C ARG A 64 -17.93 -4.83 -8.14
N GLY A 65 -17.39 -5.78 -7.39
CA GLY A 65 -18.12 -6.82 -6.70
C GLY A 65 -18.48 -6.44 -5.26
N PRO A 66 -18.90 -7.40 -4.43
CA PRO A 66 -19.13 -7.18 -3.01
C PRO A 66 -17.84 -6.81 -2.29
N VAL A 67 -17.94 -6.29 -1.06
CA VAL A 67 -16.77 -6.05 -0.21
C VAL A 67 -16.09 -7.36 0.19
N ILE A 68 -14.77 -7.30 0.37
CA ILE A 68 -13.99 -8.42 0.91
C ILE A 68 -14.23 -8.46 2.42
N THR A 69 -14.70 -9.59 2.93
CA THR A 69 -15.02 -9.80 4.35
C THR A 69 -14.06 -10.73 5.06
N GLY A 70 -13.12 -11.32 4.36
CA GLY A 70 -12.04 -12.13 4.92
C GLY A 70 -10.70 -11.69 4.34
N PRO A 71 -9.88 -10.97 5.11
CA PRO A 71 -10.03 -10.55 6.52
C PRO A 71 -11.08 -9.45 6.74
N ASP A 72 -11.41 -9.17 8.01
CA ASP A 72 -12.42 -8.18 8.40
C ASP A 72 -12.04 -6.75 8.00
N VAL A 73 -10.75 -6.46 7.95
CA VAL A 73 -10.19 -5.17 7.55
C VAL A 73 -9.20 -5.38 6.42
N THR A 74 -9.38 -4.66 5.32
CA THR A 74 -8.50 -4.73 4.14
C THR A 74 -7.87 -3.39 3.79
N LEU A 75 -8.34 -2.29 4.41
CA LEU A 75 -7.70 -0.98 4.37
C LEU A 75 -7.85 -0.35 5.75
N LEU A 76 -6.76 0.21 6.25
CA LEU A 76 -6.67 0.80 7.59
C LEU A 76 -6.35 2.29 7.48
N GLY A 77 -7.16 3.14 8.11
CA GLY A 77 -6.81 4.54 8.34
C GLY A 77 -5.86 4.67 9.52
N VAL A 78 -4.66 5.18 9.27
CA VAL A 78 -3.60 5.35 10.28
C VAL A 78 -3.37 6.83 10.57
N ALA A 79 -3.09 7.17 11.82
CA ALA A 79 -2.89 8.55 12.24
C ALA A 79 -1.56 9.12 11.74
N ALA A 80 -1.59 10.39 11.36
CA ALA A 80 -0.43 11.17 10.95
C ALA A 80 -0.61 12.63 11.35
N GLN A 81 0.45 13.42 11.20
CA GLN A 81 0.36 14.88 11.26
C GLN A 81 0.23 15.43 9.84
N PRO A 82 -0.62 16.45 9.58
CA PRO A 82 -0.64 17.13 8.30
C PRO A 82 0.78 17.61 7.90
N GLY A 83 1.21 17.24 6.68
CA GLY A 83 2.56 17.54 6.20
C GLY A 83 3.64 16.54 6.62
N GLU A 84 3.33 15.53 7.42
CA GLU A 84 4.28 14.48 7.81
C GLU A 84 4.70 13.66 6.59
N LEU A 85 6.03 13.53 6.37
CA LEU A 85 6.56 12.73 5.27
C LEU A 85 6.27 11.25 5.48
N ILE A 86 5.94 10.59 4.38
CA ILE A 86 5.66 9.16 4.34
C ILE A 86 6.76 8.47 3.54
N HIS A 87 7.29 7.38 4.07
CA HIS A 87 8.49 6.70 3.58
C HIS A 87 8.18 5.27 3.13
N VAL A 88 9.06 4.74 2.28
CA VAL A 88 8.99 3.34 1.84
C VAL A 88 9.26 2.42 3.04
N PRO A 89 8.29 1.57 3.44
CA PRO A 89 8.51 0.58 4.48
C PRO A 89 9.65 -0.38 4.11
N PRO A 90 10.60 -0.65 5.02
CA PRO A 90 11.64 -1.62 4.77
C PRO A 90 11.09 -3.05 4.76
N SER A 91 11.74 -3.93 4.00
CA SER A 91 11.48 -5.38 3.97
C SER A 91 12.79 -6.17 3.93
N GLY A 92 12.69 -7.48 3.87
CA GLY A 92 13.84 -8.35 3.61
C GLY A 92 14.11 -8.59 2.12
N TYR A 93 13.40 -7.88 1.24
CA TYR A 93 13.50 -8.07 -0.22
C TYR A 93 14.27 -6.91 -0.88
N ASP A 94 14.82 -7.18 -2.05
CA ASP A 94 15.54 -6.22 -2.90
C ASP A 94 15.17 -6.52 -4.35
N ILE A 95 14.65 -5.53 -5.06
CA ILE A 95 14.29 -5.68 -6.48
C ILE A 95 15.49 -5.48 -7.42
N GLY A 96 16.67 -5.26 -6.87
CA GLY A 96 17.93 -5.07 -7.57
C GLY A 96 18.54 -3.70 -7.33
N GLY A 97 19.87 -3.63 -7.24
CA GLY A 97 20.62 -2.38 -7.06
C GLY A 97 20.40 -1.66 -5.73
N GLY A 98 19.91 -2.36 -4.71
CA GLY A 98 19.56 -1.79 -3.40
C GLY A 98 18.26 -1.00 -3.42
N TYR A 99 17.39 -1.22 -4.39
CA TYR A 99 16.04 -0.70 -4.42
C TYR A 99 15.08 -1.64 -3.72
N GLU A 100 14.19 -1.09 -2.91
CA GLU A 100 13.22 -1.83 -2.11
C GLU A 100 11.95 -2.15 -2.91
N VAL A 101 11.44 -1.14 -3.62
CA VAL A 101 10.17 -1.21 -4.34
C VAL A 101 10.27 -0.52 -5.69
N HIS A 102 9.35 -0.86 -6.59
CA HIS A 102 9.01 0.02 -7.69
C HIS A 102 7.58 0.58 -7.53
N VAL A 103 7.33 1.72 -8.18
CA VAL A 103 6.03 2.38 -8.19
C VAL A 103 5.17 1.71 -9.26
N LEU A 104 4.25 0.86 -8.82
CA LEU A 104 3.33 0.14 -9.70
C LEU A 104 2.22 1.04 -10.23
N TYR A 105 1.80 2.02 -9.42
CA TYR A 105 0.82 3.05 -9.77
C TYR A 105 1.06 4.31 -8.93
N ALA A 106 0.83 5.48 -9.51
CA ALA A 106 0.79 6.74 -8.79
C ALA A 106 -0.25 7.69 -9.40
N ALA A 107 -0.95 8.39 -8.52
CA ALA A 107 -1.75 9.57 -8.80
C ALA A 107 -1.42 10.65 -7.75
N SER A 108 -1.98 11.84 -7.87
CA SER A 108 -1.66 12.93 -6.94
C SER A 108 -1.97 12.61 -5.47
N ASN A 109 -2.93 11.73 -5.22
CA ASN A 109 -3.45 11.43 -3.88
C ASN A 109 -3.29 9.96 -3.44
N ARG A 110 -2.59 9.12 -4.21
CA ARG A 110 -2.36 7.70 -3.90
C ARG A 110 -1.17 7.12 -4.62
N ILE A 111 -0.63 6.06 -4.05
CA ILE A 111 0.49 5.33 -4.64
C ILE A 111 0.39 3.84 -4.33
N THR A 112 0.84 3.01 -5.26
CA THR A 112 0.95 1.57 -5.10
C THR A 112 2.41 1.16 -5.26
N LEU A 113 2.97 0.58 -4.19
CA LEU A 113 4.36 0.13 -4.09
C LEU A 113 4.44 -1.38 -4.21
N LYS A 114 5.36 -1.87 -5.03
CA LYS A 114 5.56 -3.29 -5.31
C LYS A 114 6.94 -3.74 -4.86
N TYR A 115 6.99 -4.81 -4.07
CA TYR A 115 8.22 -5.37 -3.46
C TYR A 115 8.89 -6.45 -4.30
N THR A 116 8.42 -6.71 -5.51
CA THR A 116 9.06 -7.60 -6.51
C THR A 116 9.15 -6.88 -7.84
N GLY A 117 9.84 -7.45 -8.83
CA GLY A 117 10.13 -6.77 -10.10
C GLY A 117 9.01 -6.80 -11.14
N GLU A 118 7.91 -7.52 -10.90
CA GLU A 118 6.84 -7.69 -11.88
C GLU A 118 5.86 -6.52 -11.89
N ASP A 119 5.37 -6.17 -13.07
CA ASP A 119 4.33 -5.15 -13.28
C ASP A 119 2.92 -5.73 -13.06
N ASN A 120 2.71 -6.33 -11.90
CA ASN A 120 1.42 -6.89 -11.45
C ASN A 120 1.43 -7.13 -9.93
N VAL A 121 0.30 -7.56 -9.36
CA VAL A 121 0.14 -7.85 -7.93
C VAL A 121 0.16 -9.35 -7.60
N VAL A 122 0.38 -10.21 -8.57
CA VAL A 122 0.21 -11.67 -8.45
C VAL A 122 1.30 -12.32 -7.60
N TYR A 123 2.48 -11.72 -7.54
CA TYR A 123 3.62 -12.22 -6.77
C TYR A 123 4.04 -11.23 -5.69
N GLY A 124 4.42 -11.76 -4.53
CA GLY A 124 4.97 -10.98 -3.43
C GLY A 124 4.05 -9.88 -2.89
N TYR A 125 4.65 -8.97 -2.16
CA TYR A 125 3.91 -7.91 -1.46
C TYR A 125 3.64 -6.70 -2.35
N THR A 126 2.44 -6.13 -2.14
CA THR A 126 2.02 -4.84 -2.69
C THR A 126 1.42 -4.01 -1.57
N VAL A 127 1.85 -2.76 -1.44
CA VAL A 127 1.31 -1.80 -0.47
C VAL A 127 0.62 -0.67 -1.20
N HIS A 128 -0.65 -0.42 -0.88
CA HIS A 128 -1.41 0.72 -1.36
C HIS A 128 -1.48 1.78 -0.28
N ILE A 129 -1.19 3.03 -0.64
CA ILE A 129 -1.30 4.18 0.24
C ILE A 129 -2.29 5.16 -0.37
N GLU A 130 -3.30 5.53 0.41
CA GLU A 130 -4.43 6.37 0.01
C GLU A 130 -4.47 7.68 0.79
N ASP A 131 -5.04 8.72 0.21
CA ASP A 131 -5.29 10.02 0.84
C ASP A 131 -4.03 10.76 1.31
N ILE A 132 -3.02 10.76 0.45
CA ILE A 132 -1.75 11.47 0.65
C ILE A 132 -1.55 12.54 -0.44
N CYS A 133 -0.47 13.30 -0.34
CA CYS A 133 0.07 14.06 -1.47
C CYS A 133 1.35 13.39 -1.94
N VAL A 134 1.32 12.79 -3.13
CA VAL A 134 2.50 12.14 -3.73
C VAL A 134 3.48 13.20 -4.19
N ASP A 135 4.79 12.95 -4.01
CA ASP A 135 5.84 13.84 -4.50
C ASP A 135 5.65 14.14 -5.99
N PRO A 136 5.57 15.42 -6.40
CA PRO A 136 5.28 15.78 -7.79
C PRO A 136 6.33 15.30 -8.79
N ASN A 137 7.60 15.21 -8.38
CA ASN A 137 8.67 14.74 -9.27
C ASN A 137 8.57 13.23 -9.47
N LEU A 138 8.22 12.50 -8.41
CA LEU A 138 7.96 11.05 -8.49
C LEU A 138 6.75 10.78 -9.37
N LEU A 139 5.65 11.53 -9.19
CA LEU A 139 4.46 11.41 -10.03
C LEU A 139 4.77 11.67 -11.49
N ALA A 140 5.46 12.76 -11.81
CA ALA A 140 5.85 13.09 -13.18
C ALA A 140 6.73 11.99 -13.82
N LEU A 141 7.66 11.40 -13.04
CA LEU A 141 8.48 10.30 -13.51
C LEU A 141 7.65 9.03 -13.77
N TYR A 142 6.70 8.72 -12.89
CA TYR A 142 5.76 7.61 -13.10
C TYR A 142 4.92 7.82 -14.37
N GLU A 143 4.33 8.99 -14.53
CA GLU A 143 3.51 9.34 -15.71
C GLU A 143 4.31 9.21 -17.02
N GLN A 144 5.55 9.68 -17.02
CA GLN A 144 6.45 9.56 -18.17
C GLN A 144 6.65 8.10 -18.58
N TRP A 145 6.96 7.23 -17.64
CA TRP A 145 7.24 5.82 -17.94
C TRP A 145 5.96 5.01 -18.18
N ASN A 146 4.86 5.37 -17.53
CA ASN A 146 3.56 4.78 -17.80
C ASN A 146 3.13 5.08 -19.25
N ALA A 147 3.27 6.32 -19.70
CA ALA A 147 2.99 6.74 -21.08
C ALA A 147 3.93 6.08 -22.10
N ALA A 148 5.17 5.78 -21.72
CA ALA A 148 6.16 5.10 -22.56
C ALA A 148 5.98 3.57 -22.62
N GLY A 149 4.87 3.02 -22.07
CA GLY A 149 4.52 1.60 -22.16
C GLY A 149 5.01 0.74 -20.99
N ARG A 150 5.38 1.37 -19.85
CA ARG A 150 5.70 0.70 -18.58
C ARG A 150 6.92 -0.26 -18.60
N GLY A 151 7.73 -0.19 -19.65
CA GLY A 151 8.98 -0.99 -19.72
C GLY A 151 10.00 -0.62 -18.64
N ARG A 152 9.80 0.51 -17.98
CA ARG A 152 10.52 0.98 -16.80
C ARG A 152 9.52 1.66 -15.89
N LEU A 153 9.68 1.50 -14.58
CA LEU A 153 8.89 2.19 -13.56
C LEU A 153 9.84 2.78 -12.53
N PRO A 154 9.45 3.88 -11.85
CA PRO A 154 10.30 4.46 -10.80
C PRO A 154 10.58 3.44 -9.70
N ALA A 155 11.81 3.38 -9.22
CA ALA A 155 12.22 2.53 -8.11
C ALA A 155 12.64 3.40 -6.91
N LEU A 156 12.32 2.96 -5.70
CA LEU A 156 12.58 3.67 -4.46
C LEU A 156 13.33 2.76 -3.48
N ARG A 157 14.15 3.38 -2.63
CA ARG A 157 14.89 2.69 -1.57
C ARG A 157 14.07 2.64 -0.28
N ALA A 158 14.35 1.67 0.58
CA ALA A 158 13.80 1.66 1.94
C ALA A 158 14.07 2.99 2.65
N GLY A 159 13.05 3.53 3.33
CA GLY A 159 13.15 4.81 4.04
C GLY A 159 13.15 6.06 3.15
N GLN A 160 13.11 5.92 1.83
CA GLN A 160 12.96 7.07 0.92
C GLN A 160 11.53 7.61 1.02
N SER A 161 11.38 8.93 1.18
CA SER A 161 10.06 9.57 1.18
C SER A 161 9.48 9.60 -0.23
N PHE A 162 8.16 9.39 -0.33
CA PHE A 162 7.44 9.42 -1.61
C PHE A 162 6.25 10.39 -1.61
N GLY A 163 5.99 11.03 -0.50
CA GLY A 163 4.90 11.98 -0.32
C GLY A 163 4.72 12.40 1.12
N TYR A 164 3.58 13.01 1.41
CA TYR A 164 3.25 13.44 2.78
C TYR A 164 1.74 13.30 3.07
N ALA A 165 1.39 13.19 4.35
CA ALA A 165 0.02 13.16 4.80
C ALA A 165 -0.66 14.52 4.57
N VAL A 166 -1.83 14.52 3.93
CA VAL A 166 -2.62 15.75 3.70
C VAL A 166 -3.39 16.14 4.94
N GLY A 167 -3.95 15.15 5.62
CA GLY A 167 -4.77 15.32 6.82
C GLY A 167 -4.16 14.66 8.05
N SER A 168 -5.00 14.41 9.03
CA SER A 168 -4.62 13.73 10.28
C SER A 168 -4.59 12.20 10.15
N THR A 169 -4.94 11.66 8.99
CA THR A 169 -4.92 10.22 8.67
C THR A 169 -4.61 9.99 7.20
N PHE A 170 -4.13 8.79 6.88
CA PHE A 170 -4.05 8.27 5.52
C PHE A 170 -4.36 6.77 5.52
N GLY A 171 -4.70 6.21 4.37
CA GLY A 171 -5.10 4.81 4.23
C GLY A 171 -3.92 3.91 3.87
N VAL A 172 -3.89 2.70 4.44
CA VAL A 172 -2.90 1.67 4.14
C VAL A 172 -3.61 0.34 3.88
N ALA A 173 -3.35 -0.26 2.72
CA ALA A 173 -3.74 -1.63 2.41
C ALA A 173 -2.50 -2.42 1.98
N ILE A 174 -2.45 -3.70 2.32
CA ILE A 174 -1.36 -4.60 1.94
C ILE A 174 -1.91 -5.86 1.30
N ARG A 175 -1.22 -6.33 0.27
CA ARG A 175 -1.52 -7.57 -0.43
C ARG A 175 -0.31 -8.48 -0.41
N ASP A 176 -0.57 -9.76 -0.28
CA ASP A 176 0.42 -10.81 -0.53
C ASP A 176 -0.11 -11.74 -1.63
N THR A 177 0.70 -11.91 -2.69
CA THR A 177 0.33 -12.73 -3.86
C THR A 177 -1.08 -12.41 -4.40
N GLY A 178 -1.42 -11.14 -4.43
CA GLY A 178 -2.70 -10.62 -4.92
C GLY A 178 -3.84 -10.56 -3.90
N ALA A 179 -3.79 -11.34 -2.82
CA ALA A 179 -4.81 -11.32 -1.78
C ALA A 179 -4.62 -10.14 -0.82
N PHE A 180 -5.72 -9.46 -0.46
CA PHE A 180 -5.69 -8.46 0.61
C PHE A 180 -5.49 -9.12 1.96
N MET A 181 -4.56 -8.58 2.73
CA MET A 181 -4.23 -9.00 4.09
C MET A 181 -4.82 -8.03 5.10
N ASP A 182 -4.92 -8.44 6.36
CA ASP A 182 -5.31 -7.53 7.43
C ASP A 182 -4.13 -6.63 7.81
N PRO A 183 -4.22 -5.30 7.58
CA PRO A 183 -3.11 -4.40 7.84
C PRO A 183 -2.86 -4.14 9.35
N ARG A 184 -3.69 -4.70 10.25
CA ARG A 184 -3.52 -4.60 11.71
C ARG A 184 -2.61 -5.69 12.29
N SER A 185 -2.19 -6.68 11.51
CA SER A 185 -1.38 -7.79 12.01
C SER A 185 -0.04 -7.31 12.56
N HIS A 186 0.14 -7.42 13.88
CA HIS A 186 1.35 -7.02 14.58
C HIS A 186 2.55 -7.82 14.09
N GLN A 187 2.43 -9.15 14.16
CA GLN A 187 3.53 -10.05 13.81
C GLN A 187 3.96 -9.97 12.34
N ASP A 188 3.09 -9.52 11.44
CA ASP A 188 3.40 -9.41 10.02
C ASP A 188 3.98 -8.04 9.66
N TRP A 189 3.33 -6.93 10.10
CA TRP A 189 3.59 -5.60 9.55
C TRP A 189 4.11 -4.56 10.56
N TRP A 190 4.08 -4.83 11.86
CA TRP A 190 4.38 -3.82 12.90
C TRP A 190 5.39 -4.31 13.95
N ARG A 191 6.35 -5.12 13.54
CA ARG A 191 7.42 -5.63 14.42
C ARG A 191 8.46 -4.56 14.73
#